data_33b2054b29a489263de6becef31dda8f
#
_entry.id   33b2054b29a489263de6becef31dda8f
#
_cell.length_a   1.000
_cell.length_b   1.000
_cell.length_c   1.000
_cell.angle_alpha   90.00
_cell.angle_beta   90.00
_cell.angle_gamma   90.00
#
_symmetry.space_group_name_H-M   'P 1'
#
loop_
_entity.id
_entity.type
_entity.pdbx_description
1 polymer ?
#
loop_
_entity_poly.entity_id
_entity_poly.type
_entity_poly.pdbx_seq_one_letter_code
_entity_poly.pdbx_strand_id
1 'polypeptide(L)'
;LRRCHSVTVTLLGDAQYTELFQNAFAQRQRLVRMAREVGVEVHIQHSKKEYSTALDHLEHRFFGFDIPYEGEGAEEAITLYEAANAYAEVEYVSSEIRRLVTEEGYRYRDIAVATRDMERYGALLEMVLHRDGISAYMSRRSDLTEKAVITMLLAAVEAVTGGFEYEDMFRCLKTGLAGISRDGCDLLENYVIRWEIHGQMWVREQPWTAHPDGYGFELDEKSQARLDDINRIREKLRPAFAALHAGLKGESRGGEKARALYEFPVACGVAEKLRVKADSLTQRGRVQEAEEYAQLWNIFCGVLDQFVEILGNEPMSGEEFARLLRLVLSRYSVGT
;
A
#
# COMPACT_ATOMS: atom_id res chain seq x y z
N LEU A 1 -12.79 -8.07 24.38
CA LEU A 1 -12.49 -8.38 25.78
C LEU A 1 -13.44 -9.44 26.35
N ARG A 2 -14.78 -9.29 26.25
CA ARG A 2 -15.77 -10.23 26.85
C ARG A 2 -15.73 -11.66 26.30
N ARG A 3 -15.09 -11.91 25.15
CA ARG A 3 -15.02 -13.22 24.50
C ARG A 3 -13.63 -13.89 24.57
N CYS A 4 -12.66 -13.24 25.22
CA CYS A 4 -11.30 -13.75 25.32
C CYS A 4 -11.09 -14.42 26.68
N HIS A 5 -10.32 -15.51 26.73
CA HIS A 5 -9.92 -16.17 27.96
C HIS A 5 -8.93 -15.33 28.78
N SER A 6 -8.01 -14.67 28.09
CA SER A 6 -7.06 -13.73 28.67
C SER A 6 -6.72 -12.64 27.64
N VAL A 7 -6.34 -11.46 28.12
CA VAL A 7 -5.86 -10.36 27.27
C VAL A 7 -4.62 -9.78 27.94
N THR A 8 -3.51 -9.78 27.21
CA THR A 8 -2.28 -9.12 27.63
C THR A 8 -2.09 -7.86 26.78
N VAL A 9 -1.83 -6.73 27.42
CA VAL A 9 -1.58 -5.46 26.73
C VAL A 9 -0.25 -4.93 27.25
N THR A 10 0.70 -4.68 26.34
CA THR A 10 1.97 -4.03 26.63
C THR A 10 1.85 -2.53 26.35
N LEU A 11 2.29 -1.73 27.31
CA LEU A 11 2.30 -0.27 27.22
C LEU A 11 3.66 0.25 27.65
N LEU A 12 4.18 1.23 26.93
CA LEU A 12 5.36 1.98 27.35
C LEU A 12 4.96 2.92 28.49
N GLY A 13 5.77 2.96 29.54
CA GLY A 13 5.52 3.87 30.64
C GLY A 13 6.59 3.82 31.70
N ASP A 14 6.93 4.98 32.21
CA ASP A 14 7.78 5.15 33.39
C ASP A 14 7.03 5.98 34.42
N ALA A 15 7.05 5.52 35.69
CA ALA A 15 6.37 6.21 36.76
C ALA A 15 7.04 7.57 37.12
N GLN A 16 8.32 7.74 36.80
CA GLN A 16 9.07 8.96 37.00
C GLN A 16 8.74 10.03 35.97
N TYR A 17 8.38 9.63 34.74
CA TYR A 17 8.12 10.54 33.61
C TYR A 17 6.67 10.44 33.13
N THR A 18 5.72 10.63 34.06
CA THR A 18 4.29 10.47 33.78
C THR A 18 3.75 11.38 32.64
N GLU A 19 4.31 12.58 32.51
CA GLU A 19 3.93 13.53 31.46
C GLU A 19 4.33 13.02 30.05
N LEU A 20 5.53 12.45 29.93
CA LEU A 20 6.02 11.88 28.68
C LEU A 20 5.16 10.71 28.21
N PHE A 21 4.66 9.90 29.14
CA PHE A 21 3.84 8.72 28.88
C PHE A 21 2.35 8.92 29.15
N GLN A 22 1.87 10.17 29.15
CA GLN A 22 0.48 10.50 29.49
C GLN A 22 -0.55 9.69 28.70
N ASN A 23 -0.35 9.53 27.38
CA ASN A 23 -1.25 8.75 26.54
C ASN A 23 -1.29 7.27 26.92
N ALA A 24 -0.15 6.67 27.25
CA ALA A 24 -0.08 5.28 27.68
C ALA A 24 -0.76 5.08 29.03
N PHE A 25 -0.57 6.02 29.98
CA PHE A 25 -1.25 6.00 31.26
C PHE A 25 -2.77 6.18 31.12
N ALA A 26 -3.24 7.06 30.26
CA ALA A 26 -4.67 7.24 29.98
C ALA A 26 -5.28 5.95 29.40
N GLN A 27 -4.59 5.29 28.47
CA GLN A 27 -5.04 4.01 27.91
C GLN A 27 -5.04 2.90 28.98
N ARG A 28 -4.03 2.84 29.84
CA ARG A 28 -4.01 1.90 30.97
C ARG A 28 -5.23 2.10 31.87
N GLN A 29 -5.52 3.34 32.28
CA GLN A 29 -6.68 3.65 33.11
C GLN A 29 -8.00 3.24 32.46
N ARG A 30 -8.14 3.47 31.14
CA ARG A 30 -9.31 3.06 30.37
C ARG A 30 -9.46 1.54 30.37
N LEU A 31 -8.39 0.80 30.10
CA LEU A 31 -8.41 -0.67 30.09
C LEU A 31 -8.73 -1.26 31.47
N VAL A 32 -8.14 -0.70 32.54
CA VAL A 32 -8.43 -1.12 33.93
C VAL A 32 -9.89 -0.86 34.28
N ARG A 33 -10.47 0.27 33.87
CA ARG A 33 -11.88 0.58 34.08
C ARG A 33 -12.78 -0.43 33.37
N MET A 34 -12.50 -0.69 32.09
CA MET A 34 -13.24 -1.67 31.29
C MET A 34 -13.17 -3.08 31.88
N ALA A 35 -12.02 -3.50 32.43
CA ALA A 35 -11.87 -4.78 33.10
C ALA A 35 -12.72 -4.86 34.38
N ARG A 36 -12.71 -3.80 35.19
CA ARG A 36 -13.51 -3.72 36.41
C ARG A 36 -15.01 -3.79 36.13
N GLU A 37 -15.49 -3.10 35.07
CA GLU A 37 -16.90 -3.11 34.66
C GLU A 37 -17.40 -4.53 34.30
N VAL A 38 -16.51 -5.42 33.86
CA VAL A 38 -16.84 -6.81 33.51
C VAL A 38 -16.38 -7.83 34.56
N GLY A 39 -15.89 -7.36 35.73
CA GLY A 39 -15.46 -8.22 36.83
C GLY A 39 -14.18 -9.02 36.58
N VAL A 40 -13.30 -8.54 35.69
CA VAL A 40 -12.01 -9.19 35.39
C VAL A 40 -10.91 -8.62 36.26
N GLU A 41 -10.12 -9.50 36.87
CA GLU A 41 -8.95 -9.11 37.65
C GLU A 41 -7.83 -8.65 36.73
N VAL A 42 -7.14 -7.58 37.14
CA VAL A 42 -6.04 -6.94 36.39
C VAL A 42 -4.73 -7.15 37.12
N HIS A 43 -3.81 -7.86 36.48
CA HIS A 43 -2.45 -8.01 36.96
C HIS A 43 -1.53 -7.06 36.17
N ILE A 44 -0.82 -6.16 36.87
CA ILE A 44 0.15 -5.24 36.28
C ILE A 44 1.54 -5.81 36.55
N GLN A 45 2.28 -6.09 35.49
CA GLN A 45 3.67 -6.51 35.55
C GLN A 45 4.55 -5.43 34.96
N HIS A 46 5.65 -5.13 35.63
CA HIS A 46 6.69 -4.25 35.10
C HIS A 46 7.82 -5.11 34.56
N SER A 47 8.12 -4.97 33.26
CA SER A 47 9.28 -5.61 32.67
C SER A 47 10.53 -4.82 33.08
N LYS A 48 11.47 -5.47 33.74
CA LYS A 48 12.84 -4.95 33.90
C LYS A 48 13.72 -5.69 32.92
N LYS A 49 14.44 -4.95 32.11
CA LYS A 49 15.49 -5.45 31.25
C LYS A 49 16.81 -4.93 31.84
N GLU A 50 17.77 -5.82 32.05
CA GLU A 50 19.11 -5.42 32.47
C GLU A 50 19.87 -5.00 31.19
N TYR A 51 20.34 -3.78 31.18
CA TYR A 51 21.22 -3.23 30.16
C TYR A 51 22.63 -3.09 30.74
N SER A 52 23.63 -2.75 29.92
CA SER A 52 24.90 -2.23 30.42
C SER A 52 24.63 -0.95 31.22
N THR A 53 25.46 -0.64 32.23
CA THR A 53 25.28 0.52 33.11
C THR A 53 25.09 1.83 32.36
N ALA A 54 25.78 2.02 31.22
CA ALA A 54 25.64 3.21 30.38
C ALA A 54 24.29 3.29 29.68
N LEU A 55 23.78 2.16 29.17
CA LEU A 55 22.47 2.10 28.51
C LEU A 55 21.31 2.24 29.49
N ASP A 56 21.46 1.70 30.72
CA ASP A 56 20.49 1.87 31.79
C ASP A 56 20.39 3.34 32.21
N HIS A 57 21.53 4.03 32.32
CA HIS A 57 21.56 5.48 32.57
C HIS A 57 20.90 6.26 31.44
N LEU A 58 21.21 5.94 30.18
CA LEU A 58 20.60 6.58 29.01
C LEU A 58 19.09 6.39 29.02
N GLU A 59 18.60 5.18 29.27
CA GLU A 59 17.16 4.88 29.31
C GLU A 59 16.46 5.72 30.39
N HIS A 60 17.02 5.78 31.61
CA HIS A 60 16.37 6.44 32.76
C HIS A 60 16.54 7.96 32.76
N ARG A 61 17.58 8.50 32.11
CA ARG A 61 17.96 9.91 32.24
C ARG A 61 17.95 10.69 30.93
N PHE A 62 17.63 10.07 29.82
CA PHE A 62 17.66 10.70 28.50
C PHE A 62 16.89 12.03 28.45
N PHE A 63 15.74 12.11 29.14
CA PHE A 63 14.91 13.31 29.19
C PHE A 63 15.14 14.16 30.48
N GLY A 64 16.03 13.74 31.37
CA GLY A 64 16.31 14.41 32.61
C GLY A 64 17.35 15.55 32.48
N PHE A 65 18.31 15.42 31.59
CA PHE A 65 19.39 16.35 31.22
C PHE A 65 20.28 16.85 32.40
N ASP A 66 20.03 16.39 33.61
CA ASP A 66 20.53 16.99 34.86
C ASP A 66 21.64 16.20 35.54
N ILE A 67 21.83 14.93 35.17
CA ILE A 67 22.80 14.04 35.78
C ILE A 67 23.66 13.37 34.72
N PRO A 68 24.94 13.72 34.58
CA PRO A 68 25.87 13.05 33.69
C PRO A 68 26.14 11.62 34.15
N TYR A 69 26.50 10.75 33.21
CA TYR A 69 26.98 9.42 33.49
C TYR A 69 28.45 9.48 33.95
N GLU A 70 28.73 9.01 35.15
CA GLU A 70 30.06 9.00 35.74
C GLU A 70 30.73 7.60 35.73
N GLY A 71 30.06 6.58 35.17
CA GLY A 71 30.56 5.22 35.10
C GLY A 71 31.54 4.98 33.94
N GLU A 72 32.20 3.82 33.97
CA GLU A 72 33.08 3.35 32.88
C GLU A 72 32.29 2.58 31.79
N GLY A 73 32.87 2.45 30.60
CA GLY A 73 32.33 1.63 29.52
C GLY A 73 31.26 2.28 28.62
N ALA A 74 31.01 3.59 28.77
CA ALA A 74 30.08 4.31 27.92
C ALA A 74 30.56 4.37 26.46
N GLU A 75 31.85 4.52 26.23
CA GLU A 75 32.49 4.59 24.91
C GLU A 75 32.39 3.26 24.13
N GLU A 76 32.33 2.14 24.85
CA GLU A 76 32.13 0.82 24.26
C GLU A 76 30.65 0.53 23.93
N ALA A 77 29.73 1.12 24.71
CA ALA A 77 28.30 0.88 24.60
C ALA A 77 27.57 1.86 23.67
N ILE A 78 28.07 3.09 23.53
CA ILE A 78 27.39 4.17 22.81
C ILE A 78 28.36 4.89 21.87
N THR A 79 28.06 4.91 20.60
CA THR A 79 28.81 5.65 19.58
C THR A 79 27.94 6.77 19.01
N LEU A 80 28.48 7.98 18.97
CA LEU A 80 27.87 9.13 18.30
C LEU A 80 28.65 9.41 17.02
N TYR A 81 27.93 9.44 15.90
CA TYR A 81 28.50 9.74 14.60
C TYR A 81 27.77 10.90 13.94
N GLU A 82 28.47 11.87 13.42
CA GLU A 82 27.96 12.98 12.64
C GLU A 82 28.36 12.82 11.17
N ALA A 83 27.38 12.73 10.29
CA ALA A 83 27.57 12.59 8.86
C ALA A 83 27.37 13.91 8.11
N ALA A 84 28.04 14.08 6.98
CA ALA A 84 27.92 15.27 6.13
C ALA A 84 26.53 15.41 5.50
N ASN A 85 25.83 14.31 5.27
CA ASN A 85 24.48 14.26 4.69
C ASN A 85 23.82 12.90 4.98
N ALA A 86 22.52 12.78 4.69
CA ALA A 86 21.73 11.58 4.95
C ALA A 86 22.26 10.33 4.21
N TYR A 87 22.82 10.48 3.01
CA TYR A 87 23.41 9.36 2.29
C TYR A 87 24.67 8.82 3.00
N ALA A 88 25.58 9.70 3.40
CA ALA A 88 26.78 9.33 4.15
C ALA A 88 26.43 8.70 5.52
N GLU A 89 25.35 9.18 6.16
CA GLU A 89 24.84 8.60 7.40
C GLU A 89 24.40 7.15 7.20
N VAL A 90 23.63 6.88 6.14
CA VAL A 90 23.19 5.52 5.82
C VAL A 90 24.34 4.62 5.39
N GLU A 91 25.35 5.13 4.66
CA GLU A 91 26.57 4.38 4.33
C GLU A 91 27.35 3.99 5.59
N TYR A 92 27.45 4.89 6.56
CA TYR A 92 28.08 4.59 7.85
C TYR A 92 27.29 3.49 8.58
N VAL A 93 25.97 3.61 8.67
CA VAL A 93 25.11 2.57 9.28
C VAL A 93 25.30 1.21 8.61
N SER A 94 25.36 1.16 7.27
CA SER A 94 25.59 -0.07 6.52
C SER A 94 26.95 -0.68 6.84
N SER A 95 28.01 0.16 6.91
CA SER A 95 29.36 -0.31 7.24
C SER A 95 29.43 -0.84 8.67
N GLU A 96 28.77 -0.19 9.61
CA GLU A 96 28.72 -0.60 11.02
C GLU A 96 27.95 -1.93 11.20
N ILE A 97 26.82 -2.11 10.51
CA ILE A 97 26.11 -3.40 10.48
C ILE A 97 27.03 -4.50 9.98
N ARG A 98 27.79 -4.26 8.91
CA ARG A 98 28.73 -5.26 8.39
C ARG A 98 29.85 -5.56 9.39
N ARG A 99 30.41 -4.54 10.04
CA ARG A 99 31.43 -4.70 11.05
C ARG A 99 30.91 -5.57 12.22
N LEU A 100 29.74 -5.26 12.77
CA LEU A 100 29.11 -6.01 13.86
C LEU A 100 28.89 -7.49 13.48
N VAL A 101 28.48 -7.76 12.24
CA VAL A 101 28.23 -9.14 11.79
C VAL A 101 29.54 -9.88 11.53
N THR A 102 30.54 -9.24 10.91
CA THR A 102 31.78 -9.93 10.48
C THR A 102 32.82 -10.02 11.58
N GLU A 103 32.90 -9.04 12.45
CA GLU A 103 33.95 -8.94 13.47
C GLU A 103 33.46 -9.34 14.87
N GLU A 104 32.21 -9.00 15.21
CA GLU A 104 31.66 -9.26 16.54
C GLU A 104 30.65 -10.42 16.58
N GLY A 105 30.32 -11.01 15.41
CA GLY A 105 29.50 -12.22 15.33
C GLY A 105 27.99 -12.00 15.56
N TYR A 106 27.51 -10.77 15.47
CA TYR A 106 26.08 -10.47 15.50
C TYR A 106 25.38 -11.07 14.28
N ARG A 107 24.11 -11.39 14.44
CA ARG A 107 23.25 -11.79 13.30
C ARG A 107 22.45 -10.57 12.84
N TYR A 108 22.15 -10.45 11.56
CA TYR A 108 21.33 -9.37 11.02
C TYR A 108 20.02 -9.18 11.81
N ARG A 109 19.40 -10.28 12.28
CA ARG A 109 18.17 -10.22 13.08
C ARG A 109 18.34 -9.66 14.50
N ASP A 110 19.55 -9.53 14.98
CA ASP A 110 19.85 -9.00 16.31
C ASP A 110 20.15 -7.48 16.25
N ILE A 111 20.14 -6.90 15.04
CA ILE A 111 20.44 -5.49 14.78
C ILE A 111 19.16 -4.78 14.34
N ALA A 112 18.88 -3.63 14.94
CA ALA A 112 17.76 -2.79 14.56
C ALA A 112 18.24 -1.37 14.21
N VAL A 113 17.69 -0.80 13.15
CA VAL A 113 17.88 0.61 12.77
C VAL A 113 16.57 1.34 12.96
N ALA A 114 16.58 2.43 13.71
CA ALA A 114 15.39 3.23 13.98
C ALA A 114 15.56 4.65 13.42
N THR A 115 14.55 5.16 12.75
CA THR A 115 14.49 6.54 12.29
C THR A 115 13.09 7.12 12.54
N ARG A 116 13.04 8.44 12.78
CA ARG A 116 11.77 9.18 12.89
C ARG A 116 11.23 9.62 11.54
N ASP A 117 12.05 9.60 10.50
CA ASP A 117 11.72 10.10 9.17
C ASP A 117 11.95 8.99 8.12
N MET A 118 11.00 8.07 8.05
CA MET A 118 11.03 7.00 7.05
C MET A 118 10.81 7.50 5.61
N GLU A 119 10.19 8.67 5.41
CA GLU A 119 10.03 9.26 4.08
C GLU A 119 11.37 9.66 3.49
N ARG A 120 12.23 10.27 4.31
CA ARG A 120 13.57 10.69 3.92
C ARG A 120 14.56 9.53 3.82
N TYR A 121 14.59 8.67 4.84
CA TYR A 121 15.63 7.64 4.97
C TYR A 121 15.26 6.30 4.32
N GLY A 122 13.99 5.98 4.19
CA GLY A 122 13.55 4.65 3.77
C GLY A 122 14.11 4.22 2.41
N ALA A 123 14.04 5.07 1.39
CA ALA A 123 14.58 4.76 0.07
C ALA A 123 16.12 4.67 0.07
N LEU A 124 16.80 5.51 0.86
CA LEU A 124 18.26 5.48 1.01
C LEU A 124 18.71 4.18 1.70
N LEU A 125 18.05 3.80 2.79
CA LEU A 125 18.32 2.55 3.51
C LEU A 125 18.14 1.34 2.58
N GLU A 126 17.01 1.27 1.88
CA GLU A 126 16.75 0.17 0.94
C GLU A 126 17.83 0.05 -0.14
N MET A 127 18.19 1.17 -0.76
CA MET A 127 19.20 1.20 -1.81
C MET A 127 20.58 0.78 -1.30
N VAL A 128 21.04 1.35 -0.18
CA VAL A 128 22.39 1.11 0.35
C VAL A 128 22.49 -0.30 0.94
N LEU A 129 21.52 -0.75 1.74
CA LEU A 129 21.53 -2.10 2.30
C LEU A 129 21.45 -3.16 1.22
N HIS A 130 20.63 -2.95 0.18
CA HIS A 130 20.56 -3.87 -0.97
C HIS A 130 21.89 -3.90 -1.75
N ARG A 131 22.49 -2.73 -2.03
CA ARG A 131 23.82 -2.63 -2.67
C ARG A 131 24.88 -3.42 -1.91
N ASP A 132 24.86 -3.33 -0.60
CA ASP A 132 25.85 -3.93 0.29
C ASP A 132 25.50 -5.39 0.69
N GLY A 133 24.44 -5.97 0.12
CA GLY A 133 24.02 -7.37 0.33
C GLY A 133 23.46 -7.65 1.72
N ILE A 134 22.96 -6.60 2.42
CA ILE A 134 22.38 -6.72 3.75
C ILE A 134 20.87 -6.94 3.62
N SER A 135 20.41 -8.10 4.09
CA SER A 135 18.97 -8.41 4.18
C SER A 135 18.35 -7.69 5.36
N ALA A 136 17.42 -6.79 5.09
CA ALA A 136 16.72 -6.02 6.12
C ALA A 136 15.21 -6.09 5.92
N TYR A 137 14.49 -6.19 7.04
CA TYR A 137 13.04 -5.96 7.08
C TYR A 137 12.80 -4.48 7.36
N MET A 138 12.01 -3.84 6.50
CA MET A 138 11.65 -2.42 6.68
C MET A 138 10.16 -2.30 6.97
N SER A 139 9.83 -1.81 8.16
CA SER A 139 8.45 -1.47 8.52
C SER A 139 8.01 -0.22 7.76
N ARG A 140 7.52 -0.40 6.56
CA ARG A 140 6.92 0.66 5.74
C ARG A 140 5.41 0.53 5.76
N ARG A 141 4.74 1.64 5.94
CA ARG A 141 3.36 1.78 5.52
C ARG A 141 3.38 2.37 4.12
N SER A 142 3.13 1.55 3.10
CA SER A 142 2.93 2.08 1.76
C SER A 142 1.48 2.55 1.63
N ASP A 143 1.31 3.71 1.00
CA ASP A 143 -0.02 4.20 0.66
C ASP A 143 -0.71 3.19 -0.25
N LEU A 144 -1.92 2.80 0.13
CA LEU A 144 -2.71 1.85 -0.65
C LEU A 144 -2.99 2.41 -2.06
N THR A 145 -3.13 3.73 -2.20
CA THR A 145 -3.46 4.39 -3.46
C THR A 145 -2.35 4.29 -4.51
N GLU A 146 -1.09 4.06 -4.10
CA GLU A 146 0.04 3.84 -5.01
C GLU A 146 0.10 2.42 -5.57
N LYS A 147 -0.66 1.49 -5.02
CA LYS A 147 -0.67 0.11 -5.50
C LYS A 147 -1.41 0.00 -6.83
N ALA A 148 -0.83 -0.71 -7.79
CA ALA A 148 -1.35 -0.84 -9.15
C ALA A 148 -2.83 -1.27 -9.22
N VAL A 149 -3.29 -2.14 -8.31
CA VAL A 149 -4.68 -2.56 -8.25
C VAL A 149 -5.62 -1.40 -7.87
N ILE A 150 -5.23 -0.57 -6.90
CA ILE A 150 -6.03 0.57 -6.49
C ILE A 150 -6.01 1.67 -7.55
N THR A 151 -4.85 1.92 -8.16
CA THR A 151 -4.74 2.81 -9.33
C THR A 151 -5.67 2.36 -10.45
N MET A 152 -5.71 1.05 -10.77
CA MET A 152 -6.62 0.50 -11.76
C MET A 152 -8.08 0.77 -11.42
N LEU A 153 -8.49 0.51 -10.17
CA LEU A 153 -9.88 0.65 -9.74
C LEU A 153 -10.33 2.11 -9.74
N LEU A 154 -9.52 3.01 -9.18
CA LEU A 154 -9.81 4.44 -9.17
C LEU A 154 -9.89 4.98 -10.60
N ALA A 155 -8.92 4.64 -11.44
CA ALA A 155 -8.90 5.07 -12.83
C ALA A 155 -10.09 4.51 -13.64
N ALA A 156 -10.51 3.26 -13.40
CA ALA A 156 -11.68 2.69 -14.04
C ALA A 156 -12.98 3.40 -13.63
N VAL A 157 -13.14 3.72 -12.35
CA VAL A 157 -14.29 4.49 -11.86
C VAL A 157 -14.31 5.88 -12.48
N GLU A 158 -13.16 6.58 -12.49
CA GLU A 158 -13.02 7.91 -13.08
C GLU A 158 -13.28 7.88 -14.60
N ALA A 159 -12.75 6.88 -15.30
CA ALA A 159 -13.02 6.70 -16.73
C ALA A 159 -14.51 6.57 -17.04
N VAL A 160 -15.25 5.72 -16.33
CA VAL A 160 -16.67 5.49 -16.62
C VAL A 160 -17.56 6.62 -16.14
N THR A 161 -17.20 7.37 -15.12
CA THR A 161 -17.95 8.54 -14.63
C THR A 161 -17.58 9.83 -15.37
N GLY A 162 -16.31 9.94 -15.82
CA GLY A 162 -15.78 11.10 -16.55
C GLY A 162 -15.94 11.05 -18.07
N GLY A 163 -16.63 10.03 -18.63
CA GLY A 163 -16.88 9.99 -20.07
C GLY A 163 -15.81 9.26 -20.89
N PHE A 164 -15.04 8.35 -20.28
CA PHE A 164 -13.99 7.53 -20.90
C PHE A 164 -12.88 8.38 -21.55
N GLU A 165 -12.45 9.40 -20.81
CA GLU A 165 -11.34 10.25 -21.26
C GLU A 165 -10.04 9.43 -21.36
N TYR A 166 -9.17 9.86 -22.29
CA TYR A 166 -7.92 9.18 -22.61
C TYR A 166 -7.06 8.91 -21.38
N GLU A 167 -6.84 9.92 -20.54
CA GLU A 167 -5.94 9.84 -19.39
C GLU A 167 -6.40 8.79 -18.37
N ASP A 168 -7.69 8.76 -18.06
CA ASP A 168 -8.25 7.82 -17.10
C ASP A 168 -8.25 6.39 -17.64
N MET A 169 -8.64 6.21 -18.91
CA MET A 169 -8.61 4.92 -19.55
C MET A 169 -7.20 4.33 -19.58
N PHE A 170 -6.21 5.09 -20.03
CA PHE A 170 -4.85 4.55 -20.14
C PHE A 170 -4.12 4.47 -18.81
N ARG A 171 -4.47 5.28 -17.83
CA ARG A 171 -4.04 5.08 -16.44
C ARG A 171 -4.53 3.73 -15.89
N CYS A 172 -5.76 3.32 -16.20
CA CYS A 172 -6.29 2.01 -15.87
C CYS A 172 -5.57 0.88 -16.63
N LEU A 173 -5.48 0.99 -17.95
CA LEU A 173 -4.95 -0.07 -18.82
C LEU A 173 -3.46 -0.32 -18.63
N LYS A 174 -2.65 0.74 -18.41
CA LYS A 174 -1.20 0.67 -18.20
C LYS A 174 -0.79 0.03 -16.87
N THR A 175 -1.73 -0.23 -15.96
CA THR A 175 -1.46 -1.03 -14.75
C THR A 175 -1.11 -2.49 -15.07
N GLY A 176 -1.42 -2.97 -16.28
CA GLY A 176 -1.25 -4.37 -16.71
C GLY A 176 -2.28 -5.33 -16.12
N LEU A 177 -3.22 -4.84 -15.32
CA LEU A 177 -4.24 -5.67 -14.64
C LEU A 177 -5.54 -5.82 -15.45
N ALA A 178 -5.78 -4.96 -16.44
CA ALA A 178 -7.02 -4.94 -17.22
C ALA A 178 -7.19 -6.11 -18.23
N GLY A 179 -6.24 -7.06 -18.32
CA GLY A 179 -6.38 -8.26 -19.12
C GLY A 179 -5.85 -8.17 -20.56
N ILE A 180 -5.13 -7.11 -20.88
CA ILE A 180 -4.43 -6.94 -22.15
C ILE A 180 -2.91 -6.94 -21.96
N SER A 181 -2.18 -7.32 -23.01
CA SER A 181 -0.71 -7.24 -23.02
C SER A 181 -0.24 -5.80 -23.16
N ARG A 182 1.04 -5.54 -22.84
CA ARG A 182 1.64 -4.22 -23.03
C ARG A 182 1.60 -3.77 -24.47
N ASP A 183 2.01 -4.65 -25.40
CA ASP A 183 1.97 -4.36 -26.85
C ASP A 183 0.54 -4.09 -27.33
N GLY A 184 -0.44 -4.84 -26.79
CA GLY A 184 -1.85 -4.60 -27.08
C GLY A 184 -2.34 -3.26 -26.52
N CYS A 185 -1.87 -2.84 -25.36
CA CYS A 185 -2.16 -1.51 -24.80
C CYS A 185 -1.58 -0.42 -25.70
N ASP A 186 -0.33 -0.55 -26.13
CA ASP A 186 0.35 0.44 -26.99
C ASP A 186 -0.33 0.53 -28.38
N LEU A 187 -0.74 -0.61 -28.94
CA LEU A 187 -1.49 -0.65 -30.22
C LEU A 187 -2.83 0.07 -30.09
N LEU A 188 -3.55 -0.19 -28.99
CA LEU A 188 -4.84 0.43 -28.71
C LEU A 188 -4.70 1.94 -28.47
N GLU A 189 -3.66 2.34 -27.72
CA GLU A 189 -3.37 3.75 -27.41
C GLU A 189 -3.13 4.57 -28.67
N ASN A 190 -2.29 4.07 -29.59
CA ASN A 190 -2.03 4.75 -30.85
C ASN A 190 -3.30 4.99 -31.67
N TYR A 191 -4.22 4.02 -31.69
CA TYR A 191 -5.49 4.16 -32.38
C TYR A 191 -6.40 5.18 -31.70
N VAL A 192 -6.51 5.10 -30.37
CA VAL A 192 -7.39 5.96 -29.56
C VAL A 192 -6.95 7.43 -29.67
N ILE A 193 -5.66 7.71 -29.57
CA ILE A 193 -5.13 9.07 -29.75
C ILE A 193 -5.42 9.60 -31.16
N ARG A 194 -5.21 8.77 -32.19
CA ARG A 194 -5.38 9.17 -33.58
C ARG A 194 -6.81 9.53 -33.94
N TRP A 195 -7.78 8.81 -33.35
CA TRP A 195 -9.19 8.95 -33.67
C TRP A 195 -9.99 9.61 -32.55
N GLU A 196 -9.29 10.18 -31.55
CA GLU A 196 -9.91 10.85 -30.40
C GLU A 196 -11.06 10.04 -29.80
N ILE A 197 -10.82 8.72 -29.57
CA ILE A 197 -11.82 7.81 -29.06
C ILE A 197 -12.15 8.15 -27.61
N HIS A 198 -13.39 8.51 -27.34
CA HIS A 198 -13.90 8.82 -26.00
C HIS A 198 -15.39 8.43 -25.88
N GLY A 199 -15.96 8.56 -24.68
CA GLY A 199 -17.39 8.36 -24.41
C GLY A 199 -17.90 6.99 -24.82
N GLN A 200 -19.09 6.97 -25.40
CA GLN A 200 -19.78 5.76 -25.82
C GLN A 200 -19.05 4.94 -26.87
N MET A 201 -18.04 5.48 -27.54
CA MET A 201 -17.22 4.73 -28.51
C MET A 201 -16.49 3.55 -27.86
N TRP A 202 -16.19 3.60 -26.55
CA TRP A 202 -15.57 2.52 -25.84
C TRP A 202 -16.51 1.33 -25.58
N VAL A 203 -17.77 1.59 -25.28
CA VAL A 203 -18.73 0.59 -24.79
C VAL A 203 -19.77 0.16 -25.80
N ARG A 204 -19.95 0.88 -26.93
CA ARG A 204 -20.87 0.50 -28.00
C ARG A 204 -20.49 -0.85 -28.58
N GLU A 205 -21.48 -1.61 -29.08
CA GLU A 205 -21.26 -2.94 -29.68
C GLU A 205 -20.58 -2.87 -31.06
N GLN A 206 -20.83 -1.79 -31.82
CA GLN A 206 -20.26 -1.63 -33.15
C GLN A 206 -18.73 -1.54 -33.08
N PRO A 207 -18.01 -2.30 -33.91
CA PRO A 207 -16.56 -2.21 -33.97
C PRO A 207 -16.09 -0.83 -34.47
N TRP A 208 -14.85 -0.51 -34.19
CA TRP A 208 -14.21 0.64 -34.83
C TRP A 208 -13.83 0.32 -36.24
N THR A 209 -14.05 1.27 -37.18
CA THR A 209 -13.90 1.05 -38.61
C THR A 209 -12.91 2.00 -39.28
N ALA A 210 -12.36 2.95 -38.54
CA ALA A 210 -11.42 3.93 -39.05
C ALA A 210 -10.06 3.28 -39.38
N HIS A 211 -9.35 3.78 -40.37
CA HIS A 211 -8.07 3.20 -40.80
C HIS A 211 -7.00 3.33 -39.68
N PRO A 212 -6.23 2.27 -39.35
CA PRO A 212 -5.27 2.31 -38.25
C PRO A 212 -4.17 3.38 -38.40
N ASP A 213 -3.81 3.73 -39.62
CA ASP A 213 -2.75 4.70 -39.89
C ASP A 213 -3.26 6.13 -40.14
N GLY A 214 -4.58 6.38 -40.11
CA GLY A 214 -5.18 7.71 -40.17
C GLY A 214 -5.99 7.98 -41.43
N TYR A 215 -6.22 9.27 -41.69
CA TYR A 215 -7.01 9.70 -42.85
C TYR A 215 -6.26 9.52 -44.18
N GLY A 216 -7.00 9.28 -45.26
CA GLY A 216 -6.47 9.26 -46.62
C GLY A 216 -5.79 7.95 -47.04
N PHE A 217 -5.83 6.93 -46.20
CA PHE A 217 -5.34 5.59 -46.54
C PHE A 217 -6.50 4.68 -46.96
N GLU A 218 -6.26 3.85 -47.96
CA GLU A 218 -7.17 2.75 -48.30
C GLU A 218 -6.86 1.54 -47.45
N LEU A 219 -7.90 0.85 -46.97
CA LEU A 219 -7.75 -0.39 -46.19
C LEU A 219 -7.23 -1.51 -47.11
N ASP A 220 -5.98 -1.86 -46.96
CA ASP A 220 -5.36 -3.06 -47.51
C ASP A 220 -5.48 -4.24 -46.51
N GLU A 221 -5.06 -5.43 -46.92
CA GLU A 221 -5.15 -6.66 -46.15
C GLU A 221 -4.38 -6.51 -44.81
N LYS A 222 -3.24 -5.81 -44.78
CA LYS A 222 -2.39 -5.61 -43.62
C LYS A 222 -3.02 -4.63 -42.60
N SER A 223 -3.56 -3.53 -43.08
CA SER A 223 -4.23 -2.54 -42.24
C SER A 223 -5.57 -3.07 -41.71
N GLN A 224 -6.29 -3.90 -42.50
CA GLN A 224 -7.47 -4.60 -42.02
C GLN A 224 -7.13 -5.58 -40.88
N ALA A 225 -6.09 -6.39 -41.00
CA ALA A 225 -5.67 -7.31 -39.96
C ALA A 225 -5.29 -6.57 -38.68
N ARG A 226 -4.62 -5.40 -38.79
CA ARG A 226 -4.30 -4.53 -37.62
C ARG A 226 -5.58 -3.97 -36.99
N LEU A 227 -6.55 -3.53 -37.76
CA LEU A 227 -7.84 -3.06 -37.26
C LEU A 227 -8.61 -4.15 -36.52
N ASP A 228 -8.55 -5.37 -37.05
CA ASP A 228 -9.16 -6.55 -36.41
C ASP A 228 -8.49 -6.88 -35.09
N ASP A 229 -7.16 -6.74 -34.99
CA ASP A 229 -6.43 -6.91 -33.74
C ASP A 229 -6.82 -5.84 -32.71
N ILE A 230 -6.93 -4.57 -33.12
CA ILE A 230 -7.40 -3.47 -32.27
C ILE A 230 -8.80 -3.76 -31.72
N ASN A 231 -9.74 -4.16 -32.60
CA ASN A 231 -11.08 -4.49 -32.17
C ASN A 231 -11.14 -5.74 -31.28
N ARG A 232 -10.28 -6.73 -31.50
CA ARG A 232 -10.17 -7.91 -30.64
C ARG A 232 -9.69 -7.53 -29.24
N ILE A 233 -8.73 -6.60 -29.13
CA ILE A 233 -8.25 -6.08 -27.83
C ILE A 233 -9.36 -5.29 -27.15
N ARG A 234 -10.04 -4.42 -27.87
CA ARG A 234 -11.18 -3.66 -27.36
C ARG A 234 -12.29 -4.58 -26.83
N GLU A 235 -12.63 -5.65 -27.55
CA GLU A 235 -13.67 -6.61 -27.14
C GLU A 235 -13.34 -7.36 -25.84
N LYS A 236 -12.07 -7.55 -25.50
CA LYS A 236 -11.69 -8.09 -24.19
C LYS A 236 -11.99 -7.13 -23.05
N LEU A 237 -11.98 -5.83 -23.30
CA LEU A 237 -12.19 -4.77 -22.31
C LEU A 237 -13.65 -4.34 -22.22
N ARG A 238 -14.32 -4.25 -23.37
CA ARG A 238 -15.65 -3.66 -23.53
C ARG A 238 -16.69 -4.19 -22.53
N PRO A 239 -16.87 -5.52 -22.32
CA PRO A 239 -17.91 -6.03 -21.44
C PRO A 239 -17.74 -5.58 -20.00
N ALA A 240 -16.50 -5.59 -19.46
CA ALA A 240 -16.21 -5.19 -18.11
C ALA A 240 -16.45 -3.68 -17.89
N PHE A 241 -15.98 -2.82 -18.81
CA PHE A 241 -16.21 -1.39 -18.75
C PHE A 241 -17.67 -1.01 -18.99
N ALA A 242 -18.39 -1.71 -19.86
CA ALA A 242 -19.81 -1.49 -20.10
C ALA A 242 -20.65 -1.82 -18.85
N ALA A 243 -20.35 -2.95 -18.19
CA ALA A 243 -21.01 -3.35 -16.94
C ALA A 243 -20.73 -2.35 -15.82
N LEU A 244 -19.48 -1.92 -15.64
CA LEU A 244 -19.12 -0.92 -14.65
C LEU A 244 -19.82 0.42 -14.93
N HIS A 245 -19.81 0.88 -16.19
CA HIS A 245 -20.50 2.11 -16.58
C HIS A 245 -22.01 2.04 -16.29
N ALA A 246 -22.65 0.93 -16.63
CA ALA A 246 -24.09 0.74 -16.35
C ALA A 246 -24.37 0.75 -14.85
N GLY A 247 -23.53 0.12 -14.03
CA GLY A 247 -23.67 0.04 -12.58
C GLY A 247 -23.42 1.37 -11.84
N LEU A 248 -22.58 2.25 -12.42
CA LEU A 248 -22.27 3.56 -11.83
C LEU A 248 -23.15 4.70 -12.38
N LYS A 249 -23.89 4.46 -13.47
CA LYS A 249 -24.72 5.48 -14.11
C LYS A 249 -25.92 5.88 -13.25
N GLY A 250 -26.17 7.21 -13.17
CA GLY A 250 -27.33 7.76 -12.47
C GLY A 250 -27.24 7.62 -10.94
N GLU A 251 -28.39 7.84 -10.30
CA GLU A 251 -28.53 7.65 -8.85
C GLU A 251 -28.94 6.20 -8.54
N SER A 252 -28.19 5.57 -7.64
CA SER A 252 -28.51 4.27 -7.08
C SER A 252 -27.88 4.15 -5.68
N ARG A 253 -28.16 3.05 -4.98
CA ARG A 253 -27.60 2.83 -3.64
C ARG A 253 -26.11 2.58 -3.70
N GLY A 254 -25.38 3.07 -2.70
CA GLY A 254 -23.93 2.89 -2.59
C GLY A 254 -23.50 1.41 -2.66
N GLY A 255 -24.32 0.49 -2.11
CA GLY A 255 -24.07 -0.94 -2.18
C GLY A 255 -24.15 -1.52 -3.59
N GLU A 256 -25.06 -1.00 -4.44
CA GLU A 256 -25.17 -1.41 -5.85
C GLU A 256 -23.95 -0.96 -6.64
N LYS A 257 -23.48 0.28 -6.38
CA LYS A 257 -22.26 0.82 -7.00
C LYS A 257 -20.99 0.07 -6.54
N ALA A 258 -20.90 -0.24 -5.24
CA ALA A 258 -19.79 -1.04 -4.70
C ALA A 258 -19.77 -2.44 -5.32
N ARG A 259 -20.91 -3.05 -5.55
CA ARG A 259 -21.04 -4.34 -6.23
C ARG A 259 -20.55 -4.27 -7.69
N ALA A 260 -20.99 -3.25 -8.43
CA ALA A 260 -20.52 -3.04 -9.81
C ALA A 260 -19.00 -2.84 -9.86
N LEU A 261 -18.42 -2.11 -8.88
CA LEU A 261 -16.98 -1.96 -8.77
C LEU A 261 -16.29 -3.28 -8.43
N TYR A 262 -16.86 -4.13 -7.57
CA TYR A 262 -16.29 -5.44 -7.24
C TYR A 262 -16.27 -6.38 -8.46
N GLU A 263 -17.33 -6.37 -9.26
CA GLU A 263 -17.46 -7.23 -10.44
C GLU A 263 -16.44 -6.89 -11.54
N PHE A 264 -16.01 -5.63 -11.63
CA PHE A 264 -15.04 -5.19 -12.65
C PHE A 264 -13.66 -5.88 -12.53
N PRO A 265 -12.94 -5.85 -11.40
CA PRO A 265 -11.66 -6.56 -11.28
C PRO A 265 -11.81 -8.09 -11.30
N VAL A 266 -12.98 -8.62 -10.91
CA VAL A 266 -13.29 -10.05 -11.06
C VAL A 266 -13.35 -10.42 -12.54
N ALA A 267 -14.07 -9.64 -13.36
CA ALA A 267 -14.12 -9.85 -14.81
C ALA A 267 -12.75 -9.72 -15.49
N CYS A 268 -11.87 -8.88 -14.94
CA CYS A 268 -10.48 -8.73 -15.40
C CYS A 268 -9.53 -9.84 -14.89
N GLY A 269 -9.95 -10.72 -13.99
CA GLY A 269 -9.12 -11.77 -13.40
C GLY A 269 -8.01 -11.24 -12.49
N VAL A 270 -8.25 -10.13 -11.79
CA VAL A 270 -7.23 -9.41 -11.00
C VAL A 270 -6.71 -10.25 -9.84
N ALA A 271 -7.59 -10.96 -9.12
CA ALA A 271 -7.19 -11.79 -7.98
C ALA A 271 -6.10 -12.82 -8.36
N GLU A 272 -6.30 -13.50 -9.49
CA GLU A 272 -5.32 -14.47 -10.00
C GLU A 272 -4.01 -13.81 -10.43
N LYS A 273 -4.07 -12.66 -11.06
CA LYS A 273 -2.87 -11.89 -11.46
C LYS A 273 -2.06 -11.43 -10.26
N LEU A 274 -2.71 -10.99 -9.20
CA LEU A 274 -2.05 -10.63 -7.95
C LEU A 274 -1.37 -11.84 -7.31
N ARG A 275 -2.05 -13.00 -7.30
CA ARG A 275 -1.49 -14.26 -6.80
C ARG A 275 -0.25 -14.69 -7.60
N VAL A 276 -0.33 -14.72 -8.93
CA VAL A 276 0.81 -15.06 -9.80
C VAL A 276 1.98 -14.09 -9.58
N LYS A 277 1.69 -12.80 -9.37
CA LYS A 277 2.73 -11.81 -9.07
C LYS A 277 3.39 -12.07 -7.73
N ALA A 278 2.61 -12.37 -6.68
CA ALA A 278 3.13 -12.73 -5.36
C ALA A 278 4.04 -13.98 -5.43
N ASP A 279 3.59 -15.03 -6.12
CA ASP A 279 4.37 -16.26 -6.32
C ASP A 279 5.71 -15.97 -7.02
N SER A 280 5.69 -15.14 -8.08
CA SER A 280 6.89 -14.74 -8.81
C SER A 280 7.87 -13.93 -7.93
N LEU A 281 7.37 -13.07 -7.04
CA LEU A 281 8.18 -12.30 -6.10
C LEU A 281 8.81 -13.22 -5.05
N THR A 282 8.05 -14.18 -4.53
CA THR A 282 8.56 -15.21 -3.60
C THR A 282 9.71 -16.00 -4.23
N GLN A 283 9.56 -16.45 -5.48
CA GLN A 283 10.63 -17.16 -6.21
C GLN A 283 11.89 -16.34 -6.39
N ARG A 284 11.77 -15.01 -6.44
CA ARG A 284 12.90 -14.06 -6.54
C ARG A 284 13.46 -13.64 -5.18
N GLY A 285 12.98 -14.22 -4.08
CA GLY A 285 13.40 -13.88 -2.72
C GLY A 285 12.84 -12.55 -2.17
N ARG A 286 11.90 -11.89 -2.89
CA ARG A 286 11.26 -10.63 -2.48
C ARG A 286 10.02 -10.92 -1.62
N VAL A 287 10.24 -11.56 -0.46
CA VAL A 287 9.16 -12.13 0.37
C VAL A 287 8.21 -11.05 0.87
N GLN A 288 8.73 -9.92 1.36
CA GLN A 288 7.92 -8.81 1.88
C GLN A 288 6.96 -8.27 0.83
N GLU A 289 7.44 -8.03 -0.38
CA GLU A 289 6.57 -7.57 -1.48
C GLU A 289 5.55 -8.63 -1.90
N ALA A 290 5.95 -9.91 -1.87
CA ALA A 290 5.03 -11.00 -2.15
C ALA A 290 3.86 -11.02 -1.15
N GLU A 291 4.13 -10.83 0.14
CA GLU A 291 3.10 -10.73 1.18
C GLU A 291 2.20 -9.51 0.98
N GLU A 292 2.74 -8.35 0.60
CA GLU A 292 1.94 -7.19 0.24
C GLU A 292 0.96 -7.51 -0.90
N TYR A 293 1.46 -8.09 -2.01
CA TYR A 293 0.60 -8.46 -3.14
C TYR A 293 -0.46 -9.49 -2.78
N ALA A 294 -0.14 -10.46 -1.93
CA ALA A 294 -1.08 -11.48 -1.47
C ALA A 294 -2.25 -10.88 -0.65
N GLN A 295 -2.01 -9.79 0.07
CA GLN A 295 -3.02 -9.15 0.92
C GLN A 295 -3.90 -8.14 0.17
N LEU A 296 -3.44 -7.57 -0.96
CA LEU A 296 -4.12 -6.48 -1.66
C LEU A 296 -5.57 -6.79 -2.02
N TRP A 297 -5.87 -8.02 -2.45
CA TRP A 297 -7.24 -8.42 -2.78
C TRP A 297 -8.16 -8.41 -1.56
N ASN A 298 -7.69 -8.96 -0.45
CA ASN A 298 -8.47 -9.01 0.80
C ASN A 298 -8.67 -7.61 1.38
N ILE A 299 -7.66 -6.74 1.30
CA ILE A 299 -7.77 -5.35 1.73
C ILE A 299 -8.81 -4.62 0.89
N PHE A 300 -8.79 -4.78 -0.44
CA PHE A 300 -9.79 -4.19 -1.32
C PHE A 300 -11.20 -4.66 -0.97
N CYS A 301 -11.41 -5.96 -0.79
CA CYS A 301 -12.72 -6.50 -0.38
C CYS A 301 -13.16 -5.92 0.97
N GLY A 302 -12.25 -5.88 1.96
CA GLY A 302 -12.56 -5.32 3.29
C GLY A 302 -12.91 -3.82 3.25
N VAL A 303 -12.28 -3.05 2.37
CA VAL A 303 -12.64 -1.64 2.15
C VAL A 303 -14.04 -1.50 1.56
N LEU A 304 -14.38 -2.34 0.58
CA LEU A 304 -15.73 -2.33 0.00
C LEU A 304 -16.78 -2.78 1.00
N ASP A 305 -16.50 -3.79 1.83
CA ASP A 305 -17.42 -4.25 2.88
C ASP A 305 -17.72 -3.12 3.88
N GLN A 306 -16.69 -2.40 4.32
CA GLN A 306 -16.89 -1.24 5.20
C GLN A 306 -17.64 -0.10 4.52
N PHE A 307 -17.36 0.16 3.24
CA PHE A 307 -18.10 1.14 2.45
C PHE A 307 -19.58 0.79 2.41
N VAL A 308 -19.92 -0.48 2.15
CA VAL A 308 -21.30 -0.98 2.11
C VAL A 308 -21.96 -0.95 3.48
N GLU A 309 -21.24 -1.27 4.55
CA GLU A 309 -21.76 -1.21 5.92
C GLU A 309 -22.20 0.22 6.30
N ILE A 310 -21.42 1.23 5.90
CA ILE A 310 -21.66 2.64 6.29
C ILE A 310 -22.58 3.35 5.31
N LEU A 311 -22.35 3.18 4.00
CA LEU A 311 -22.98 3.97 2.92
C LEU A 311 -23.81 3.13 1.95
N GLY A 312 -23.93 1.82 2.18
CA GLY A 312 -24.57 0.89 1.24
C GLY A 312 -26.04 1.19 0.95
N ASN A 313 -26.75 1.77 1.89
CA ASN A 313 -28.17 2.12 1.73
C ASN A 313 -28.41 3.56 1.23
N GLU A 314 -27.38 4.40 1.23
CA GLU A 314 -27.48 5.80 0.84
C GLU A 314 -27.55 5.93 -0.69
N PRO A 315 -28.50 6.71 -1.24
CA PRO A 315 -28.52 7.04 -2.65
C PRO A 315 -27.36 7.99 -2.99
N MET A 316 -26.68 7.72 -4.08
CA MET A 316 -25.58 8.56 -4.55
C MET A 316 -25.40 8.48 -6.06
N SER A 317 -24.83 9.53 -6.65
CA SER A 317 -24.38 9.55 -8.04
C SER A 317 -23.09 8.77 -8.23
N GLY A 318 -22.70 8.48 -9.49
CA GLY A 318 -21.40 7.86 -9.79
C GLY A 318 -20.21 8.73 -9.39
N GLU A 319 -20.32 10.05 -9.53
CA GLU A 319 -19.29 11.01 -9.15
C GLU A 319 -19.11 11.09 -7.62
N GLU A 320 -20.22 11.07 -6.86
CA GLU A 320 -20.16 11.02 -5.40
C GLU A 320 -19.54 9.71 -4.92
N PHE A 321 -19.90 8.59 -5.54
CA PHE A 321 -19.29 7.31 -5.25
C PHE A 321 -17.77 7.33 -5.49
N ALA A 322 -17.31 7.87 -6.63
CA ALA A 322 -15.90 8.00 -6.96
C ALA A 322 -15.13 8.83 -5.91
N ARG A 323 -15.71 9.97 -5.51
CA ARG A 323 -15.13 10.86 -4.49
C ARG A 323 -15.03 10.20 -3.12
N LEU A 324 -16.10 9.53 -2.67
CA LEU A 324 -16.14 8.84 -1.39
C LEU A 324 -15.21 7.63 -1.36
N LEU A 325 -15.17 6.86 -2.44
CA LEU A 325 -14.25 5.73 -2.58
C LEU A 325 -12.79 6.17 -2.47
N ARG A 326 -12.41 7.25 -3.14
CA ARG A 326 -11.04 7.82 -3.05
C ARG A 326 -10.72 8.25 -1.62
N LEU A 327 -11.65 8.92 -0.94
CA LEU A 327 -11.50 9.34 0.46
C LEU A 327 -11.30 8.14 1.39
N VAL A 328 -12.09 7.10 1.22
CA VAL A 328 -11.97 5.88 2.04
C VAL A 328 -10.61 5.22 1.78
N LEU A 329 -10.26 4.98 0.52
CA LEU A 329 -8.99 4.33 0.14
C LEU A 329 -7.76 5.09 0.63
N SER A 330 -7.79 6.44 0.66
CA SER A 330 -6.66 7.26 1.15
C SER A 330 -6.42 7.14 2.66
N ARG A 331 -7.32 6.52 3.41
CA ARG A 331 -7.18 6.27 4.86
C ARG A 331 -6.56 4.91 5.17
N TYR A 332 -6.43 4.06 4.17
CA TYR A 332 -5.83 2.74 4.33
C TYR A 332 -4.37 2.75 3.89
N SER A 333 -3.55 2.05 4.65
CA SER A 333 -2.16 1.77 4.31
C SER A 333 -1.93 0.26 4.35
N VAL A 334 -1.10 -0.24 3.46
CA VAL A 334 -0.59 -1.61 3.55
C VAL A 334 0.66 -1.55 4.42
N GLY A 335 0.61 -2.28 5.55
CA GLY A 335 1.75 -2.50 6.42
C GLY A 335 2.09 -3.97 6.47
N THR A 336 3.35 -4.31 6.36
CA THR A 336 3.90 -5.65 6.66
C THR A 336 4.46 -5.66 8.07
#